data_3cd9fd500d9fac7a6cd6900b17fcd55e
#
_entry.id   3cd9fd500d9fac7a6cd6900b17fcd55e
#
_cell.length_a   1.000
_cell.length_b   1.000
_cell.length_c   1.000
_cell.angle_alpha   90.00
_cell.angle_beta   90.00
_cell.angle_gamma   90.00
#
_symmetry.space_group_name_H-M   'P 1'
#
loop_
_entity.id
_entity.type
_entity.pdbx_description
1 polymer ?
#
loop_
_entity_poly.entity_id
_entity_poly.type
_entity_poly.pdbx_seq_one_letter_code
_entity_poly.pdbx_strand_id
1 'polypeptide(L)'
;MKAYAFIAPSLLILTVFVFIPLAGAIGISLMNIDIYMKNISFAGIANYIKMFQDERVANATFHTFYFALLEVPLQMIVALLLLMFMLRNTKLHKLLRTVFYLPYVCSMTAVSIMWSMLLNTHYGMLPYLLGKIGITMPNMLSSTTWAMPTVIFVTVWKGFGYTLTILSAAALGVSESL
;
A
#
# COMPACT_ATOMS: atom_id res chain seq x y z
N MET A 1 -33.01 19.90 9.98
CA MET A 1 -32.03 20.99 10.13
C MET A 1 -30.92 20.69 11.12
N LYS A 2 -31.16 20.09 12.32
CA LYS A 2 -30.10 19.81 13.31
C LYS A 2 -28.99 18.85 12.78
N ALA A 3 -29.34 17.86 11.95
CA ALA A 3 -28.36 16.92 11.39
C ALA A 3 -27.32 17.60 10.49
N TYR A 4 -27.69 18.54 9.67
CA TYR A 4 -26.75 19.28 8.81
C TYR A 4 -25.78 20.17 9.60
N ALA A 5 -26.21 20.70 10.74
CA ALA A 5 -25.35 21.50 11.61
C ALA A 5 -24.20 20.66 12.23
N PHE A 6 -24.45 19.38 12.51
CA PHE A 6 -23.40 18.48 13.01
C PHE A 6 -22.40 18.07 11.93
N ILE A 7 -22.83 18.01 10.66
CA ILE A 7 -21.96 17.65 9.53
C ILE A 7 -21.23 18.87 8.96
N ALA A 8 -21.78 20.08 9.16
CA ALA A 8 -21.26 21.30 8.56
C ALA A 8 -19.76 21.56 8.81
N PRO A 9 -19.19 21.40 10.02
CA PRO A 9 -17.77 21.62 10.24
C PRO A 9 -16.88 20.68 9.42
N SER A 10 -17.24 19.39 9.37
CA SER A 10 -16.51 18.39 8.58
C SER A 10 -16.63 18.67 7.08
N LEU A 11 -17.83 19.02 6.63
CA LEU A 11 -18.11 19.29 5.22
C LEU A 11 -17.40 20.57 4.75
N LEU A 12 -17.27 21.56 5.62
CA LEU A 12 -16.51 22.78 5.35
C LEU A 12 -15.01 22.47 5.14
N ILE A 13 -14.42 21.67 6.05
CA ILE A 13 -13.01 21.25 5.93
C ILE A 13 -12.80 20.46 4.63
N LEU A 14 -13.66 19.50 4.33
CA LEU A 14 -13.59 18.72 3.09
C LEU A 14 -13.75 19.63 1.86
N THR A 15 -14.65 20.60 1.90
CA THR A 15 -14.86 21.51 0.77
C THR A 15 -13.62 22.34 0.50
N VAL A 16 -13.05 22.97 1.54
CA VAL A 16 -11.90 23.88 1.40
C VAL A 16 -10.62 23.12 1.05
N PHE A 17 -10.37 21.97 1.67
CA PHE A 17 -9.08 21.28 1.54
C PHE A 17 -9.09 20.10 0.56
N VAL A 18 -10.27 19.63 0.12
CA VAL A 18 -10.38 18.52 -0.83
C VAL A 18 -11.11 18.96 -2.10
N PHE A 19 -12.34 19.41 -2.01
CA PHE A 19 -13.15 19.66 -3.21
C PHE A 19 -12.69 20.87 -4.01
N ILE A 20 -12.31 21.98 -3.37
CA ILE A 20 -11.79 23.17 -4.08
C ILE A 20 -10.45 22.84 -4.76
N PRO A 21 -9.42 22.26 -4.09
CA PRO A 21 -8.19 21.85 -4.77
C PRO A 21 -8.41 20.82 -5.87
N LEU A 22 -9.33 19.88 -5.70
CA LEU A 22 -9.67 18.90 -6.72
C LEU A 22 -10.26 19.54 -7.98
N ALA A 23 -11.23 20.45 -7.80
CA ALA A 23 -11.78 21.24 -8.91
C ALA A 23 -10.72 22.09 -9.60
N GLY A 24 -9.81 22.71 -8.82
CA GLY A 24 -8.66 23.43 -9.31
C GLY A 24 -7.71 22.54 -10.13
N ALA A 25 -7.39 21.35 -9.64
CA ALA A 25 -6.54 20.38 -10.34
C ALA A 25 -7.15 19.96 -11.68
N ILE A 26 -8.48 19.71 -11.72
CA ILE A 26 -9.19 19.42 -12.97
C ILE A 26 -9.09 20.63 -13.94
N GLY A 27 -9.29 21.86 -13.47
CA GLY A 27 -9.13 23.05 -14.28
C GLY A 27 -7.71 23.20 -14.85
N ILE A 28 -6.69 23.02 -14.00
CA ILE A 28 -5.28 23.09 -14.38
C ILE A 28 -4.90 21.98 -15.37
N SER A 29 -5.47 20.78 -15.25
CA SER A 29 -5.19 19.66 -16.16
C SER A 29 -5.56 19.94 -17.63
N LEU A 30 -6.50 20.86 -17.87
CA LEU A 30 -6.94 21.31 -19.18
C LEU A 30 -6.12 22.51 -19.71
N MET A 31 -5.12 22.96 -18.95
CA MET A 31 -4.28 24.10 -19.30
C MET A 31 -2.84 23.65 -19.59
N ASN A 32 -2.18 24.38 -20.47
CA ASN A 32 -0.74 24.28 -20.65
C ASN A 32 -0.08 25.39 -19.81
N ILE A 33 0.63 24.98 -18.77
CA ILE A 33 1.26 25.91 -17.81
C ILE A 33 2.76 25.63 -17.83
N ASP A 34 3.54 26.65 -18.14
CA ASP A 34 5.00 26.59 -18.02
C ASP A 34 5.44 26.54 -16.56
N ILE A 35 6.60 25.90 -16.30
CA ILE A 35 7.18 25.73 -14.95
C ILE A 35 7.28 27.06 -14.20
N TYR A 36 7.48 28.16 -14.93
CA TYR A 36 7.54 29.52 -14.37
C TYR A 36 6.18 30.22 -14.27
N MET A 37 5.07 29.54 -14.62
CA MET A 37 3.70 30.12 -14.63
C MET A 37 3.55 31.38 -15.50
N LYS A 38 4.47 31.62 -16.44
CA LYS A 38 4.46 32.83 -17.28
C LYS A 38 3.54 32.73 -18.48
N ASN A 39 3.37 31.52 -19.01
CA ASN A 39 2.52 31.25 -20.17
C ASN A 39 1.43 30.26 -19.78
N ILE A 40 0.22 30.74 -19.63
CA ILE A 40 -0.96 29.91 -19.36
C ILE A 40 -1.82 29.95 -20.62
N SER A 41 -2.03 28.79 -21.23
CA SER A 41 -2.89 28.65 -22.40
C SER A 41 -3.83 27.45 -22.24
N PHE A 42 -5.01 27.53 -22.82
CA PHE A 42 -5.96 26.43 -22.78
C PHE A 42 -5.49 25.31 -23.70
N ALA A 43 -5.24 24.13 -23.15
CA ALA A 43 -4.76 22.95 -23.87
C ALA A 43 -5.89 21.95 -24.19
N GLY A 44 -7.07 22.12 -23.60
CA GLY A 44 -8.15 21.14 -23.71
C GLY A 44 -7.70 19.74 -23.26
N ILE A 45 -7.95 18.73 -24.06
CA ILE A 45 -7.60 17.33 -23.77
C ILE A 45 -6.18 16.93 -24.22
N ALA A 46 -5.37 17.87 -24.74
CA ALA A 46 -4.05 17.54 -25.29
C ALA A 46 -3.10 16.92 -24.24
N ASN A 47 -3.19 17.35 -22.99
CA ASN A 47 -2.39 16.77 -21.90
C ASN A 47 -2.76 15.29 -21.65
N TYR A 48 -4.02 14.95 -21.75
CA TYR A 48 -4.48 13.57 -21.60
C TYR A 48 -4.02 12.69 -22.78
N ILE A 49 -4.05 13.22 -24.01
CA ILE A 49 -3.52 12.51 -25.17
C ILE A 49 -2.03 12.23 -25.00
N LYS A 50 -1.24 13.23 -24.59
CA LYS A 50 0.19 13.06 -24.29
C LYS A 50 0.42 12.02 -23.20
N MET A 51 -0.40 12.04 -22.15
CA MET A 51 -0.33 11.09 -21.03
C MET A 51 -0.50 9.63 -21.54
N PHE A 52 -1.47 9.37 -22.41
CA PHE A 52 -1.68 8.02 -22.97
C PHE A 52 -0.59 7.59 -23.96
N GLN A 53 0.16 8.53 -24.51
CA GLN A 53 1.29 8.26 -25.40
C GLN A 53 2.63 8.11 -24.65
N ASP A 54 2.68 8.46 -23.36
CA ASP A 54 3.90 8.37 -22.56
C ASP A 54 4.10 6.94 -22.03
N GLU A 55 5.15 6.28 -22.52
CA GLU A 55 5.53 4.92 -22.07
C GLU A 55 5.73 4.81 -20.54
N ARG A 56 6.17 5.89 -19.89
CA ARG A 56 6.34 5.91 -18.44
C ARG A 56 5.01 5.80 -17.73
N VAL A 57 3.95 6.43 -18.24
CA VAL A 57 2.60 6.34 -17.69
C VAL A 57 2.04 4.93 -17.88
N ALA A 58 2.24 4.35 -19.07
CA ALA A 58 1.82 2.98 -19.36
C ALA A 58 2.52 1.97 -18.41
N ASN A 59 3.84 2.09 -18.27
CA ASN A 59 4.62 1.25 -17.34
C ASN A 59 4.21 1.43 -15.88
N ALA A 60 4.03 2.68 -15.42
CA ALA A 60 3.59 2.95 -14.06
C ALA A 60 2.20 2.37 -13.80
N THR A 61 1.28 2.50 -14.74
CA THR A 61 -0.06 1.93 -14.67
C THR A 61 0.00 0.40 -14.59
N PHE A 62 0.78 -0.24 -15.46
CA PHE A 62 0.99 -1.69 -15.41
C PHE A 62 1.52 -2.16 -14.06
N HIS A 63 2.57 -1.50 -13.56
CA HIS A 63 3.15 -1.85 -12.26
C HIS A 63 2.18 -1.62 -11.10
N THR A 64 1.32 -0.60 -11.17
CA THR A 64 0.29 -0.35 -10.16
C THR A 64 -0.75 -1.48 -10.13
N PHE A 65 -1.24 -1.89 -11.30
CA PHE A 65 -2.17 -3.03 -11.38
C PHE A 65 -1.51 -4.34 -10.96
N TYR A 66 -0.28 -4.59 -11.42
CA TYR A 66 0.49 -5.77 -11.03
C TYR A 66 0.66 -5.86 -9.51
N PHE A 67 1.05 -4.74 -8.88
CA PHE A 67 1.16 -4.64 -7.43
C PHE A 67 -0.17 -4.94 -6.74
N ALA A 68 -1.25 -4.25 -7.12
CA ALA A 68 -2.55 -4.38 -6.47
C ALA A 68 -3.15 -5.79 -6.64
N LEU A 69 -3.03 -6.38 -7.84
CA LEU A 69 -3.56 -7.72 -8.13
C LEU A 69 -2.83 -8.84 -7.38
N LEU A 70 -1.59 -8.63 -6.98
CA LEU A 70 -0.84 -9.60 -6.19
C LEU A 70 -0.88 -9.30 -4.70
N GLU A 71 -0.67 -8.06 -4.31
CA GLU A 71 -0.59 -7.66 -2.91
C GLU A 71 -1.91 -7.94 -2.17
N VAL A 72 -3.04 -7.45 -2.71
CA VAL A 72 -4.34 -7.57 -2.04
C VAL A 72 -4.77 -9.03 -1.85
N PRO A 73 -4.75 -9.90 -2.88
CA PRO A 73 -5.10 -11.30 -2.66
C PRO A 73 -4.11 -12.04 -1.75
N LEU A 74 -2.80 -11.81 -1.90
CA LEU A 74 -1.80 -12.46 -1.04
C LEU A 74 -1.99 -12.08 0.43
N GLN A 75 -2.20 -10.79 0.72
CA GLN A 75 -2.46 -10.31 2.07
C GLN A 75 -3.73 -10.94 2.65
N MET A 76 -4.80 -11.02 1.85
CA MET A 76 -6.05 -11.65 2.26
C MET A 76 -5.87 -13.15 2.51
N ILE A 77 -5.19 -13.87 1.61
CA ILE A 77 -4.92 -15.31 1.74
C ILE A 77 -4.12 -15.59 3.01
N VAL A 78 -3.03 -14.84 3.25
CA VAL A 78 -2.20 -15.01 4.45
C VAL A 78 -3.03 -14.76 5.72
N ALA A 79 -3.83 -13.68 5.73
CA ALA A 79 -4.67 -13.36 6.87
C ALA A 79 -5.75 -14.42 7.12
N LEU A 80 -6.40 -14.95 6.07
CA LEU A 80 -7.41 -16.01 6.17
C LEU A 80 -6.79 -17.33 6.67
N LEU A 81 -5.64 -17.73 6.13
CA LEU A 81 -4.95 -18.94 6.58
C LEU A 81 -4.58 -18.83 8.06
N LEU A 82 -4.04 -17.70 8.50
CA LEU A 82 -3.73 -17.48 9.90
C LEU A 82 -4.98 -17.44 10.77
N LEU A 83 -6.08 -16.86 10.28
CA LEU A 83 -7.36 -16.86 10.99
C LEU A 83 -7.84 -18.31 11.24
N MET A 84 -7.80 -19.18 10.24
CA MET A 84 -8.21 -20.58 10.38
C MET A 84 -7.45 -21.30 11.51
N PHE A 85 -6.14 -21.02 11.65
CA PHE A 85 -5.34 -21.55 12.76
C PHE A 85 -5.67 -20.90 14.11
N MET A 86 -6.23 -19.68 14.10
CA MET A 86 -6.47 -18.85 15.28
C MET A 86 -7.95 -18.75 15.72
N LEU A 87 -8.84 -19.57 15.16
CA LEU A 87 -10.26 -19.61 15.55
C LEU A 87 -10.47 -19.97 17.02
N ARG A 88 -9.54 -20.70 17.64
CA ARG A 88 -9.58 -21.00 19.06
C ARG A 88 -9.19 -19.77 19.89
N ASN A 89 -10.08 -19.31 20.75
CA ASN A 89 -9.86 -18.11 21.59
C ASN A 89 -9.00 -18.41 22.83
N THR A 90 -7.76 -18.86 22.62
CA THR A 90 -6.81 -19.13 23.72
C THR A 90 -5.93 -17.90 24.00
N LYS A 91 -5.28 -17.88 25.20
CA LYS A 91 -4.33 -16.81 25.54
C LYS A 91 -3.18 -16.69 24.52
N LEU A 92 -2.71 -17.84 24.01
CA LEU A 92 -1.67 -17.89 22.98
C LEU A 92 -2.12 -17.21 21.67
N HIS A 93 -3.35 -17.48 21.20
CA HIS A 93 -3.87 -16.87 19.97
C HIS A 93 -4.03 -15.34 20.11
N LYS A 94 -4.43 -14.86 21.29
CA LYS A 94 -4.47 -13.41 21.57
C LYS A 94 -3.08 -12.78 21.51
N LEU A 95 -2.08 -13.43 22.10
CA LEU A 95 -0.69 -12.98 22.05
C LEU A 95 -0.17 -12.95 20.62
N LEU A 96 -0.38 -14.02 19.84
CA LEU A 96 0.05 -14.09 18.43
C LEU A 96 -0.60 -13.00 17.58
N ARG A 97 -1.88 -12.69 17.74
CA ARG A 97 -2.53 -11.57 17.06
C ARG A 97 -1.83 -10.24 17.36
N THR A 98 -1.48 -10.00 18.61
CA THR A 98 -0.75 -8.79 19.01
C THR A 98 0.62 -8.73 18.33
N VAL A 99 1.38 -9.83 18.33
CA VAL A 99 2.70 -9.91 17.71
C VAL A 99 2.60 -9.70 16.18
N PHE A 100 1.61 -10.29 15.51
CA PHE A 100 1.41 -10.11 14.08
C PHE A 100 0.92 -8.70 13.70
N TYR A 101 0.32 -7.98 14.64
CA TYR A 101 -0.10 -6.59 14.43
C TYR A 101 1.06 -5.58 14.57
N LEU A 102 2.15 -5.96 15.28
CA LEU A 102 3.28 -5.05 15.54
C LEU A 102 3.91 -4.46 14.24
N PRO A 103 4.17 -5.23 13.17
CA PRO A 103 4.74 -4.65 11.94
C PRO A 103 3.86 -3.56 11.33
N TYR A 104 2.55 -3.66 11.44
CA TYR A 104 1.62 -2.67 10.92
C TYR A 104 1.75 -1.32 11.62
N VAL A 105 1.97 -1.31 12.94
CA VAL A 105 2.10 -0.09 13.75
C VAL A 105 3.42 0.64 13.47
N CYS A 106 4.45 -0.09 13.02
CA CYS A 106 5.72 0.52 12.67
C CYS A 106 5.60 1.49 11.49
N SER A 107 6.34 2.59 11.53
CA SER A 107 6.40 3.53 10.40
C SER A 107 6.91 2.82 9.13
N MET A 108 6.33 3.15 7.98
CA MET A 108 6.75 2.57 6.70
C MET A 108 8.22 2.87 6.40
N THR A 109 8.69 4.06 6.75
CA THR A 109 10.10 4.46 6.59
C THR A 109 11.04 3.55 7.39
N ALA A 110 10.72 3.29 8.67
CA ALA A 110 11.53 2.42 9.50
C ALA A 110 11.57 0.98 8.95
N VAL A 111 10.41 0.46 8.53
CA VAL A 111 10.29 -0.86 7.90
C VAL A 111 11.11 -0.93 6.61
N SER A 112 11.03 0.09 5.75
CA SER A 112 11.77 0.14 4.49
C SER A 112 13.28 0.16 4.71
N ILE A 113 13.76 0.94 5.68
CA ILE A 113 15.19 0.98 6.05
C ILE A 113 15.63 -0.40 6.58
N MET A 114 14.87 -0.99 7.49
CA MET A 114 15.17 -2.32 8.04
C MET A 114 15.29 -3.37 6.91
N TRP A 115 14.31 -3.45 6.02
CA TRP A 115 14.34 -4.42 4.92
C TRP A 115 15.44 -4.11 3.91
N SER A 116 15.75 -2.84 3.62
CA SER A 116 16.86 -2.47 2.75
C SER A 116 18.21 -2.92 3.31
N MET A 117 18.39 -2.84 4.63
CA MET A 117 19.61 -3.35 5.28
C MET A 117 19.66 -4.89 5.30
N LEU A 118 18.54 -5.56 5.58
CA LEU A 118 18.46 -7.03 5.62
C LEU A 118 18.72 -7.66 4.24
N LEU A 119 18.21 -7.04 3.17
CA LEU A 119 18.27 -7.54 1.79
C LEU A 119 19.51 -7.04 1.01
N ASN A 120 20.34 -6.22 1.62
CA ASN A 120 21.53 -5.68 0.93
C ASN A 120 22.49 -6.80 0.52
N THR A 121 22.85 -6.86 -0.77
CA THR A 121 23.69 -7.93 -1.32
C THR A 121 25.12 -7.98 -0.75
N HIS A 122 25.64 -6.85 -0.24
CA HIS A 122 27.04 -6.75 0.21
C HIS A 122 27.21 -7.01 1.71
N TYR A 123 26.27 -6.53 2.53
CA TYR A 123 26.37 -6.61 4.00
C TYR A 123 25.09 -7.07 4.69
N GLY A 124 24.06 -7.46 3.91
CA GLY A 124 22.78 -7.88 4.45
C GLY A 124 22.85 -9.25 5.13
N MET A 125 22.12 -9.39 6.24
CA MET A 125 22.06 -10.63 7.00
C MET A 125 21.44 -11.78 6.19
N LEU A 126 20.42 -11.52 5.39
CA LEU A 126 19.74 -12.55 4.60
C LEU A 126 20.64 -13.14 3.50
N PRO A 127 21.32 -12.36 2.64
CA PRO A 127 22.28 -12.91 1.68
C PRO A 127 23.43 -13.66 2.35
N TYR A 128 23.91 -13.18 3.51
CA TYR A 128 24.96 -13.87 4.26
C TYR A 128 24.51 -15.26 4.75
N LEU A 129 23.33 -15.37 5.37
CA LEU A 129 22.81 -16.63 5.87
C LEU A 129 22.48 -17.62 4.75
N LEU A 130 21.89 -17.15 3.65
CA LEU A 130 21.60 -17.98 2.46
C LEU A 130 22.88 -18.44 1.78
N GLY A 131 23.92 -17.58 1.73
CA GLY A 131 25.23 -17.95 1.19
C GLY A 131 25.90 -19.09 1.96
N LYS A 132 25.69 -19.22 3.27
CA LYS A 132 26.22 -20.33 4.07
C LYS A 132 25.63 -21.71 3.70
N ILE A 133 24.42 -21.72 3.16
CA ILE A 133 23.74 -22.94 2.68
C ILE A 133 23.84 -23.10 1.15
N GLY A 134 24.73 -22.33 0.51
CA GLY A 134 24.99 -22.41 -0.93
C GLY A 134 23.98 -21.71 -1.83
N ILE A 135 23.07 -20.91 -1.27
CA ILE A 135 22.07 -20.17 -2.04
C ILE A 135 22.56 -18.74 -2.29
N THR A 136 22.79 -18.40 -3.56
CA THR A 136 23.12 -17.02 -3.97
C THR A 136 21.82 -16.20 -4.13
N MET A 137 21.68 -15.16 -3.32
CA MET A 137 20.53 -14.28 -3.37
C MET A 137 20.74 -13.20 -4.46
N PRO A 138 19.81 -13.02 -5.40
CA PRO A 138 19.90 -11.94 -6.38
C PRO A 138 19.73 -10.57 -5.69
N ASN A 139 20.08 -9.49 -6.41
CA ASN A 139 19.84 -8.15 -5.91
C ASN A 139 18.33 -7.84 -5.89
N MET A 140 17.71 -8.07 -4.73
CA MET A 140 16.25 -7.98 -4.56
C MET A 140 15.70 -6.57 -4.74
N LEU A 141 16.48 -5.54 -4.45
CA LEU A 141 15.99 -4.15 -4.42
C LEU A 141 16.27 -3.38 -5.71
N SER A 142 17.34 -3.74 -6.43
CA SER A 142 17.77 -3.01 -7.64
C SER A 142 17.56 -3.81 -8.93
N SER A 143 17.04 -5.03 -8.85
CA SER A 143 16.72 -5.84 -10.02
C SER A 143 15.37 -5.45 -10.60
N THR A 144 15.27 -5.29 -11.90
CA THR A 144 14.00 -5.06 -12.61
C THR A 144 13.00 -6.21 -12.41
N THR A 145 13.50 -7.43 -12.21
CA THR A 145 12.66 -8.62 -12.00
C THR A 145 12.22 -8.79 -10.55
N TRP A 146 13.13 -8.54 -9.59
CA TRP A 146 12.90 -8.87 -8.18
C TRP A 146 12.40 -7.70 -7.33
N ALA A 147 12.58 -6.45 -7.78
CA ALA A 147 12.19 -5.30 -6.98
C ALA A 147 10.69 -5.30 -6.64
N MET A 148 9.82 -5.51 -7.63
CA MET A 148 8.37 -5.50 -7.41
C MET A 148 7.89 -6.66 -6.52
N PRO A 149 8.27 -7.94 -6.75
CA PRO A 149 7.98 -9.03 -5.82
C PRO A 149 8.47 -8.77 -4.40
N THR A 150 9.63 -8.15 -4.24
CA THR A 150 10.17 -7.80 -2.91
C THR A 150 9.30 -6.75 -2.21
N VAL A 151 8.89 -5.70 -2.91
CA VAL A 151 7.99 -4.67 -2.37
C VAL A 151 6.65 -5.30 -1.97
N ILE A 152 6.07 -6.17 -2.82
CA ILE A 152 4.83 -6.89 -2.51
C ILE A 152 4.99 -7.72 -1.24
N PHE A 153 6.07 -8.50 -1.14
CA PHE A 153 6.35 -9.32 0.04
C PHE A 153 6.43 -8.48 1.32
N VAL A 154 7.19 -7.37 1.30
CA VAL A 154 7.34 -6.48 2.45
C VAL A 154 6.01 -5.85 2.84
N THR A 155 5.20 -5.44 1.85
CA THR A 155 3.90 -4.81 2.10
C THR A 155 2.90 -5.82 2.67
N VAL A 156 2.83 -7.02 2.11
CA VAL A 156 2.01 -8.13 2.65
C VAL A 156 2.44 -8.46 4.07
N TRP A 157 3.76 -8.61 4.33
CA TRP A 157 4.30 -8.89 5.65
C TRP A 157 3.94 -7.80 6.66
N LYS A 158 3.95 -6.54 6.24
CA LYS A 158 3.56 -5.42 7.10
C LYS A 158 2.05 -5.38 7.35
N GLY A 159 1.23 -5.70 6.35
CA GLY A 159 -0.21 -5.45 6.34
C GLY A 159 -1.07 -6.61 6.84
N PHE A 160 -0.62 -7.86 6.73
CA PHE A 160 -1.48 -9.03 7.01
C PHE A 160 -2.03 -9.05 8.44
N GLY A 161 -1.27 -8.55 9.42
CA GLY A 161 -1.71 -8.54 10.83
C GLY A 161 -2.91 -7.61 11.08
N TYR A 162 -2.98 -6.48 10.39
CA TYR A 162 -4.15 -5.61 10.39
C TYR A 162 -5.38 -6.30 9.78
N THR A 163 -5.22 -6.90 8.60
CA THR A 163 -6.29 -7.65 7.93
C THR A 163 -6.77 -8.82 8.78
N LEU A 164 -5.84 -9.57 9.40
CA LEU A 164 -6.16 -10.64 10.35
C LEU A 164 -7.00 -10.14 11.54
N THR A 165 -6.70 -8.96 12.05
CA THR A 165 -7.44 -8.37 13.17
C THR A 165 -8.88 -8.04 12.77
N ILE A 166 -9.08 -7.43 11.60
CA ILE A 166 -10.42 -7.13 11.07
C ILE A 166 -11.21 -8.42 10.83
N LEU A 167 -10.61 -9.40 10.14
CA LEU A 167 -11.26 -10.68 9.87
C LEU A 167 -11.60 -11.44 11.16
N SER A 168 -10.72 -11.37 12.17
CA SER A 168 -10.97 -11.98 13.48
C SER A 168 -12.17 -11.33 14.20
N ALA A 169 -12.29 -10.01 14.13
CA ALA A 169 -13.43 -9.31 14.72
C ALA A 169 -14.74 -9.66 13.99
N ALA A 170 -14.71 -9.73 12.67
CA ALA A 170 -15.85 -10.16 11.87
C ALA A 170 -16.28 -11.60 12.18
N ALA A 171 -15.30 -12.53 12.28
CA ALA A 171 -15.59 -13.94 12.58
C ALA A 171 -16.21 -14.14 13.98
N LEU A 172 -15.81 -13.33 14.97
CA LEU A 172 -16.42 -13.36 16.30
C LEU A 172 -17.82 -12.74 16.35
N GLY A 173 -18.18 -11.93 15.37
CA GLY A 173 -19.52 -11.32 15.25
C GLY A 173 -20.55 -12.22 14.54
N VAL A 174 -20.10 -13.31 13.90
CA VAL A 174 -21.01 -14.28 13.28
C VAL A 174 -21.60 -15.16 14.38
N SER A 175 -22.93 -15.14 14.54
CA SER A 175 -23.64 -15.98 15.48
C SER A 175 -23.49 -17.46 15.11
N GLU A 176 -23.30 -18.34 16.10
CA GLU A 176 -23.25 -19.80 15.92
C GLU A 176 -24.60 -20.41 15.42
N SER A 177 -25.61 -19.58 15.18
CA SER A 177 -26.97 -19.99 14.76
C SER A 177 -27.17 -20.02 13.22
N LEU A 178 -26.10 -19.98 12.43
CA LEU A 178 -26.10 -20.27 11.01
C LEU A 178 -25.40 -21.60 10.76
#